data_585ff616642cd22cfc0a082bceaacbea
#
_entry.id   585ff616642cd22cfc0a082bceaacbea
#
_cell.length_a   1.000
_cell.length_b   1.000
_cell.length_c   1.000
_cell.angle_alpha   90.00
_cell.angle_beta   90.00
_cell.angle_gamma   90.00
#
_symmetry.space_group_name_H-M   'P 1'
#
loop_
_entity.id
_entity.type
_entity.pdbx_description
1 polymer ?
#
loop_
_entity_poly.entity_id
_entity_poly.type
_entity_poly.pdbx_seq_one_letter_code
_entity_poly.pdbx_strand_id
1 'polypeptide(L)'
;MDRLKEVVEKTGKKFMYAENFVYATPVQKAAEIIRAKKTKLLFMKGEESLKGSSSPVAGKWNKTGGGTLMRTGTHPMGGMLWLKQQEAAARNEEITVQSVSCDVGCATRCLTGDEHRHIVAQPEDVEDYGVISVTFSDGTKALCIASDTVLGGTKNYIEIYGNNTALNCNITPTDLLNTYFLDEDGLEDVEISEMLPAKLGWNKAFVNDEIIRGYMGELQDFMEAVAYDRAPASGFSLAYETTKVIYAAYQSAEEGRRIDF
;
A
#
# COMPACT_ATOMS: atom_id res chain seq x y z
N MET A 1 -7.60 -5.95 -16.97
CA MET A 1 -8.13 -4.58 -16.77
C MET A 1 -8.88 -4.04 -18.00
N ASP A 2 -8.43 -4.28 -19.25
CA ASP A 2 -9.08 -3.73 -20.46
C ASP A 2 -10.54 -4.14 -20.61
N ARG A 3 -10.86 -5.42 -20.42
CA ARG A 3 -12.26 -5.88 -20.41
C ARG A 3 -13.13 -5.18 -19.35
N LEU A 4 -12.57 -4.88 -18.19
CA LEU A 4 -13.27 -4.15 -17.14
C LEU A 4 -13.47 -2.67 -17.53
N LYS A 5 -12.47 -2.05 -18.17
CA LYS A 5 -12.55 -0.72 -18.73
C LYS A 5 -13.73 -0.59 -19.70
N GLU A 6 -13.81 -1.51 -20.66
CA GLU A 6 -14.91 -1.55 -21.64
C GLU A 6 -16.29 -1.65 -20.96
N VAL A 7 -16.40 -2.48 -19.91
CA VAL A 7 -17.67 -2.64 -19.18
C VAL A 7 -18.03 -1.37 -18.41
N VAL A 8 -17.07 -0.74 -17.71
CA VAL A 8 -17.30 0.51 -16.97
C VAL A 8 -17.72 1.62 -17.92
N GLU A 9 -17.01 1.79 -19.03
CA GLU A 9 -17.32 2.80 -20.06
C GLU A 9 -18.70 2.56 -20.72
N LYS A 10 -19.00 1.32 -21.08
CA LYS A 10 -20.27 0.93 -21.72
C LYS A 10 -21.48 1.10 -20.79
N THR A 11 -21.32 0.79 -19.52
CA THR A 11 -22.45 0.79 -18.56
C THR A 11 -22.66 2.12 -17.87
N GLY A 12 -21.65 2.99 -17.82
CA GLY A 12 -21.64 4.24 -17.05
C GLY A 12 -21.80 4.01 -15.54
N LYS A 13 -21.60 2.79 -15.06
CA LYS A 13 -21.70 2.48 -13.63
C LYS A 13 -20.54 3.05 -12.85
N LYS A 14 -20.80 3.48 -11.61
CA LYS A 14 -19.74 3.92 -10.71
C LYS A 14 -18.82 2.75 -10.38
N PHE A 15 -17.54 2.99 -10.53
CA PHE A 15 -16.46 2.08 -10.15
C PHE A 15 -15.56 2.78 -9.16
N MET A 16 -15.23 2.10 -8.09
CA MET A 16 -14.23 2.53 -7.12
C MET A 16 -13.17 1.45 -6.96
N TYR A 17 -11.92 1.86 -6.90
CA TYR A 17 -10.81 1.06 -6.43
C TYR A 17 -10.72 1.24 -4.91
N ALA A 18 -10.93 0.16 -4.17
CA ALA A 18 -10.85 0.17 -2.70
C ALA A 18 -9.38 0.28 -2.26
N GLU A 19 -8.81 1.49 -2.42
CA GLU A 19 -7.45 1.82 -2.07
C GLU A 19 -7.45 2.76 -0.86
N ASN A 20 -7.45 2.17 0.32
CA ASN A 20 -7.55 2.88 1.58
C ASN A 20 -6.39 3.87 1.81
N PHE A 21 -5.20 3.66 1.26
CA PHE A 21 -4.08 4.61 1.38
C PHE A 21 -4.40 5.97 0.79
N VAL A 22 -5.21 6.03 -0.27
CA VAL A 22 -5.71 7.30 -0.81
C VAL A 22 -6.48 8.09 0.26
N TYR A 23 -7.23 7.40 1.11
CA TYR A 23 -8.10 8.01 2.13
C TYR A 23 -7.48 8.07 3.52
N ALA A 24 -6.31 7.49 3.71
CA ALA A 24 -5.58 7.56 4.98
C ALA A 24 -5.36 9.02 5.39
N THR A 25 -5.69 9.35 6.63
CA THR A 25 -5.69 10.74 7.11
C THR A 25 -4.36 11.47 6.91
N PRO A 26 -3.17 10.85 7.13
CA PRO A 26 -1.91 11.51 6.85
C PRO A 26 -1.68 11.72 5.34
N VAL A 27 -2.15 10.80 4.47
CA VAL A 27 -2.01 10.93 3.02
C VAL A 27 -2.93 12.03 2.47
N GLN A 28 -4.15 12.14 2.96
CA GLN A 28 -5.06 13.24 2.63
C GLN A 28 -4.48 14.59 3.03
N LYS A 29 -3.89 14.69 4.22
CA LYS A 29 -3.23 15.93 4.67
C LYS A 29 -2.00 16.24 3.83
N ALA A 30 -1.22 15.24 3.46
CA ALA A 30 -0.08 15.41 2.55
C ALA A 30 -0.55 15.94 1.18
N ALA A 31 -1.62 15.40 0.62
CA ALA A 31 -2.18 15.87 -0.66
C ALA A 31 -2.67 17.33 -0.57
N GLU A 32 -3.30 17.72 0.54
CA GLU A 32 -3.68 19.12 0.80
C GLU A 32 -2.46 20.05 0.75
N ILE A 33 -1.38 19.66 1.45
CA ILE A 33 -0.13 20.43 1.49
C ILE A 33 0.51 20.52 0.10
N ILE A 34 0.59 19.39 -0.62
CA ILE A 34 1.14 19.32 -1.98
C ILE A 34 0.40 20.28 -2.92
N ARG A 35 -0.95 20.25 -2.89
CA ARG A 35 -1.78 21.16 -3.69
C ARG A 35 -1.57 22.62 -3.31
N ALA A 36 -1.61 22.95 -2.02
CA ALA A 36 -1.48 24.34 -1.53
C ALA A 36 -0.11 24.94 -1.85
N LYS A 37 0.96 24.15 -1.69
CA LYS A 37 2.35 24.59 -1.94
C LYS A 37 2.78 24.40 -3.40
N LYS A 38 1.96 23.75 -4.25
CA LYS A 38 2.33 23.31 -5.61
C LYS A 38 3.67 22.57 -5.62
N THR A 39 3.85 21.68 -4.62
CA THR A 39 5.11 20.96 -4.41
C THR A 39 5.42 20.09 -5.62
N LYS A 40 6.70 20.12 -6.07
CA LYS A 40 7.25 19.15 -7.02
C LYS A 40 7.76 17.95 -6.22
N LEU A 41 7.18 16.79 -6.44
CA LEU A 41 7.59 15.56 -5.78
C LEU A 41 8.82 14.99 -6.50
N LEU A 42 9.97 15.04 -5.85
CA LEU A 42 11.25 14.61 -6.44
C LEU A 42 11.46 13.11 -6.23
N PHE A 43 11.14 12.62 -5.03
CA PHE A 43 11.26 11.23 -4.66
C PHE A 43 10.18 10.86 -3.64
N MET A 44 9.59 9.68 -3.81
CA MET A 44 8.69 9.07 -2.84
C MET A 44 9.17 7.66 -2.50
N LYS A 45 8.93 7.24 -1.27
CA LYS A 45 9.15 5.86 -0.83
C LYS A 45 7.93 5.40 -0.06
N GLY A 46 7.37 4.26 -0.47
CA GLY A 46 6.23 3.64 0.20
C GLY A 46 6.53 2.19 0.56
N GLU A 47 5.98 1.74 1.65
CA GLU A 47 6.14 0.36 2.12
C GLU A 47 4.85 -0.15 2.76
N GLU A 48 4.50 -1.39 2.44
CA GLU A 48 3.64 -2.21 3.27
C GLU A 48 4.29 -3.57 3.48
N SER A 49 4.67 -3.84 4.73
CA SER A 49 5.38 -5.06 5.11
C SER A 49 4.83 -5.61 6.43
N LEU A 50 4.73 -6.93 6.52
CA LEU A 50 4.22 -7.66 7.67
C LEU A 50 4.83 -9.07 7.74
N LYS A 51 4.39 -9.89 8.71
CA LYS A 51 4.90 -11.27 8.87
C LYS A 51 4.29 -12.28 7.90
N GLY A 52 3.50 -11.83 6.91
CA GLY A 52 2.81 -12.67 5.95
C GLY A 52 1.33 -12.87 6.26
N SER A 53 0.66 -13.61 5.38
CA SER A 53 -0.76 -13.93 5.48
C SER A 53 -0.95 -15.41 5.82
N SER A 54 -1.84 -15.70 6.78
CA SER A 54 -2.26 -17.06 7.11
C SER A 54 -3.33 -17.62 6.16
N SER A 55 -3.77 -16.83 5.18
CA SER A 55 -4.75 -17.28 4.19
C SER A 55 -4.19 -18.43 3.34
N PRO A 56 -4.91 -19.56 3.20
CA PRO A 56 -4.43 -20.72 2.47
C PRO A 56 -4.28 -20.49 0.96
N VAL A 57 -4.77 -19.35 0.45
CA VAL A 57 -4.67 -18.96 -0.96
C VAL A 57 -3.57 -17.94 -1.22
N ALA A 58 -3.01 -17.33 -0.19
CA ALA A 58 -2.05 -16.21 -0.31
C ALA A 58 -0.75 -16.59 -1.03
N GLY A 59 -0.36 -17.87 -0.97
CA GLY A 59 0.84 -18.41 -1.62
C GLY A 59 0.67 -18.83 -3.08
N LYS A 60 -0.51 -18.65 -3.69
CA LYS A 60 -0.87 -19.24 -4.99
C LYS A 60 -1.19 -18.19 -6.04
N TRP A 61 -0.38 -18.13 -7.09
CA TRP A 61 -0.54 -17.18 -8.19
C TRP A 61 -1.94 -17.22 -8.83
N ASN A 62 -2.47 -18.42 -9.09
CA ASN A 62 -3.77 -18.58 -9.72
C ASN A 62 -4.96 -18.14 -8.84
N LYS A 63 -4.72 -17.78 -7.58
CA LYS A 63 -5.74 -17.27 -6.63
C LYS A 63 -5.60 -15.77 -6.37
N THR A 64 -4.38 -15.28 -6.30
CA THR A 64 -4.06 -13.90 -5.88
C THR A 64 -3.55 -13.05 -7.03
N GLY A 65 -3.09 -13.65 -8.13
CA GLY A 65 -2.49 -12.92 -9.26
C GLY A 65 -1.08 -12.39 -8.97
N GLY A 66 -0.47 -12.81 -7.87
CA GLY A 66 0.85 -12.43 -7.40
C GLY A 66 1.01 -12.66 -5.90
N GLY A 67 2.19 -12.45 -5.36
CA GLY A 67 2.50 -12.57 -3.95
C GLY A 67 2.31 -11.26 -3.18
N THR A 68 3.32 -10.89 -2.39
CA THR A 68 3.27 -9.71 -1.54
C THR A 68 3.13 -8.41 -2.33
N LEU A 69 3.75 -8.28 -3.51
CA LEU A 69 3.59 -7.09 -4.35
C LEU A 69 2.15 -6.86 -4.77
N MET A 70 1.42 -7.94 -5.15
CA MET A 70 0.02 -7.82 -5.56
C MET A 70 -0.91 -7.62 -4.37
N ARG A 71 -0.62 -8.25 -3.21
CA ARG A 71 -1.52 -8.21 -2.04
C ARG A 71 -1.34 -6.96 -1.18
N THR A 72 -0.10 -6.55 -0.96
CA THR A 72 0.25 -5.43 -0.08
C THR A 72 0.95 -4.29 -0.81
N GLY A 73 1.81 -4.57 -1.78
CA GLY A 73 2.52 -3.54 -2.56
C GLY A 73 1.62 -2.64 -3.41
N THR A 74 0.40 -3.08 -3.74
CA THR A 74 -0.60 -2.26 -4.43
C THR A 74 -1.00 -1.03 -3.62
N HIS A 75 -1.05 -1.12 -2.28
CA HIS A 75 -1.46 -0.02 -1.41
C HIS A 75 -0.48 1.16 -1.43
N PRO A 76 0.81 1.00 -1.08
CA PRO A 76 1.76 2.11 -1.19
C PRO A 76 1.95 2.57 -2.64
N MET A 77 1.88 1.68 -3.63
CA MET A 77 1.98 2.07 -5.04
C MET A 77 0.79 2.93 -5.45
N GLY A 78 -0.44 2.50 -5.16
CA GLY A 78 -1.66 3.26 -5.44
C GLY A 78 -1.65 4.63 -4.75
N GLY A 79 -1.26 4.69 -3.48
CA GLY A 79 -1.12 5.94 -2.73
C GLY A 79 -0.10 6.90 -3.36
N MET A 80 1.08 6.42 -3.77
CA MET A 80 2.10 7.24 -4.42
C MET A 80 1.68 7.72 -5.81
N LEU A 81 1.06 6.87 -6.62
CA LEU A 81 0.53 7.26 -7.93
C LEU A 81 -0.56 8.33 -7.78
N TRP A 82 -1.46 8.16 -6.81
CA TRP A 82 -2.48 9.16 -6.54
C TRP A 82 -1.88 10.50 -6.09
N LEU A 83 -0.89 10.51 -5.21
CA LEU A 83 -0.17 11.73 -4.80
C LEU A 83 0.50 12.42 -5.99
N LYS A 84 1.06 11.64 -6.91
CA LYS A 84 1.65 12.17 -8.15
C LYS A 84 0.59 12.81 -9.06
N GLN A 85 -0.62 12.25 -9.12
CA GLN A 85 -1.77 12.87 -9.81
C GLN A 85 -2.20 14.18 -9.13
N GLN A 86 -2.14 14.28 -7.77
CA GLN A 86 -2.43 15.52 -7.05
C GLN A 86 -1.41 16.61 -7.36
N GLU A 87 -0.13 16.26 -7.47
CA GLU A 87 0.92 17.19 -7.94
C GLU A 87 0.63 17.67 -9.36
N ALA A 88 0.43 16.75 -10.29
CA ALA A 88 0.19 17.05 -11.71
C ALA A 88 -1.00 18.02 -11.87
N ALA A 89 -2.11 17.73 -11.20
CA ALA A 89 -3.30 18.58 -11.21
C ALA A 89 -3.03 19.99 -10.64
N ALA A 90 -2.33 20.09 -9.50
CA ALA A 90 -2.04 21.37 -8.84
C ALA A 90 -1.09 22.27 -9.65
N ARG A 91 -0.27 21.66 -10.50
CA ARG A 91 0.74 22.34 -11.32
C ARG A 91 0.32 22.50 -12.78
N ASN A 92 -0.84 21.94 -13.18
CA ASN A 92 -1.29 21.82 -14.57
C ASN A 92 -0.23 21.14 -15.47
N GLU A 93 0.38 20.10 -14.98
CA GLU A 93 1.38 19.26 -15.67
C GLU A 93 0.74 17.91 -16.04
N GLU A 94 1.18 17.31 -17.12
CA GLU A 94 0.87 15.91 -17.43
C GLU A 94 2.05 15.05 -17.01
N ILE A 95 1.85 14.21 -16.00
CA ILE A 95 2.90 13.34 -15.46
C ILE A 95 2.38 11.90 -15.49
N THR A 96 3.10 11.05 -16.19
CA THR A 96 2.78 9.63 -16.35
C THR A 96 3.93 8.76 -15.86
N VAL A 97 3.67 7.47 -15.66
CA VAL A 97 4.74 6.49 -15.44
C VAL A 97 5.49 6.30 -16.75
N GLN A 98 6.80 6.47 -16.73
CA GLN A 98 7.68 6.28 -17.89
C GLN A 98 8.29 4.88 -17.91
N SER A 99 8.74 4.38 -16.76
CA SER A 99 9.36 3.07 -16.68
C SER A 99 9.35 2.47 -15.28
N VAL A 100 9.49 1.17 -15.22
CA VAL A 100 9.50 0.36 -14.00
C VAL A 100 10.67 -0.61 -14.01
N SER A 101 11.36 -0.73 -12.86
CA SER A 101 12.32 -1.80 -12.58
C SER A 101 11.92 -2.48 -11.28
N CYS A 102 12.09 -3.81 -11.22
CA CYS A 102 11.67 -4.58 -10.06
C CYS A 102 12.64 -5.71 -9.76
N ASP A 103 12.80 -5.99 -8.47
CA ASP A 103 13.39 -7.21 -7.95
C ASP A 103 12.36 -7.91 -7.04
N VAL A 104 12.19 -9.22 -7.22
CA VAL A 104 11.31 -10.06 -6.41
C VAL A 104 12.03 -11.32 -5.95
N GLY A 105 11.63 -11.83 -4.80
CA GLY A 105 12.23 -13.05 -4.26
C GLY A 105 11.32 -13.78 -3.29
N CYS A 106 11.76 -14.97 -2.92
CA CYS A 106 11.19 -15.79 -1.86
C CYS A 106 12.22 -15.94 -0.75
N ALA A 107 12.28 -15.00 0.16
CA ALA A 107 13.24 -14.99 1.26
C ALA A 107 12.96 -16.12 2.27
N THR A 108 11.70 -16.48 2.47
CA THR A 108 11.33 -17.57 3.41
C THR A 108 11.72 -18.97 2.94
N ARG A 109 12.07 -19.16 1.68
CA ARG A 109 12.53 -20.47 1.18
C ARG A 109 13.83 -20.97 1.82
N CYS A 110 14.63 -20.07 2.40
CA CYS A 110 15.86 -20.46 3.11
C CYS A 110 15.61 -20.97 4.53
N LEU A 111 14.39 -20.80 5.08
CA LEU A 111 14.06 -21.12 6.44
C LEU A 111 13.78 -22.61 6.64
N THR A 112 14.27 -23.19 7.72
CA THR A 112 13.84 -24.50 8.23
C THR A 112 12.45 -24.41 8.88
N GLY A 113 11.83 -25.55 9.17
CA GLY A 113 10.52 -25.57 9.83
C GLY A 113 10.48 -24.82 11.17
N ASP A 114 11.55 -24.95 11.98
CA ASP A 114 11.64 -24.26 13.26
C ASP A 114 11.88 -22.75 13.10
N GLU A 115 12.65 -22.33 12.11
CA GLU A 115 12.91 -20.92 11.80
C GLU A 115 11.67 -20.24 11.22
N HIS A 116 10.78 -20.98 10.57
CA HIS A 116 9.52 -20.49 10.02
C HIS A 116 8.44 -20.22 11.08
N ARG A 117 8.72 -20.50 12.35
CA ARG A 117 7.75 -20.49 13.46
C ARG A 117 6.93 -19.20 13.58
N HIS A 118 7.53 -18.04 13.29
CA HIS A 118 6.92 -16.72 13.49
C HIS A 118 6.58 -15.98 12.20
N ILE A 119 7.08 -16.46 11.07
CA ILE A 119 6.75 -15.97 9.74
C ILE A 119 5.64 -16.85 9.19
N VAL A 120 4.46 -16.29 8.92
CA VAL A 120 3.30 -17.07 8.48
C VAL A 120 3.19 -17.17 6.95
N ALA A 121 4.01 -16.42 6.21
CA ALA A 121 4.07 -16.50 4.77
C ALA A 121 4.47 -17.92 4.29
N GLN A 122 3.69 -18.48 3.38
CA GLN A 122 3.94 -19.81 2.77
C GLN A 122 3.81 -19.70 1.25
N PRO A 123 4.77 -19.04 0.57
CA PRO A 123 4.72 -18.87 -0.87
C PRO A 123 4.96 -20.23 -1.58
N GLU A 124 4.02 -20.62 -2.45
CA GLU A 124 4.15 -21.81 -3.32
C GLU A 124 4.75 -21.42 -4.66
N ASP A 125 4.08 -20.51 -5.40
CA ASP A 125 4.48 -20.05 -6.74
C ASP A 125 4.44 -18.52 -6.87
N VAL A 126 4.50 -17.79 -5.75
CA VAL A 126 4.54 -16.33 -5.66
C VAL A 126 5.74 -15.87 -4.83
N GLU A 127 6.02 -14.59 -4.84
CA GLU A 127 7.05 -13.93 -4.04
C GLU A 127 6.54 -13.54 -2.64
N ASP A 128 7.46 -13.46 -1.66
CA ASP A 128 7.23 -12.92 -0.32
C ASP A 128 8.02 -11.63 -0.04
N TYR A 129 8.76 -11.16 -1.04
CA TYR A 129 9.53 -9.92 -1.03
C TYR A 129 9.57 -9.31 -2.42
N GLY A 130 9.39 -7.99 -2.49
CA GLY A 130 9.57 -7.27 -3.74
C GLY A 130 9.86 -5.79 -3.55
N VAL A 131 10.66 -5.24 -4.47
CA VAL A 131 11.01 -3.82 -4.54
C VAL A 131 10.77 -3.32 -5.95
N ILE A 132 9.97 -2.27 -6.08
CA ILE A 132 9.67 -1.63 -7.36
C ILE A 132 10.25 -0.23 -7.37
N SER A 133 11.01 0.10 -8.41
CA SER A 133 11.45 1.46 -8.71
C SER A 133 10.70 1.99 -9.93
N VAL A 134 9.96 3.08 -9.73
CA VAL A 134 9.22 3.78 -10.79
C VAL A 134 9.96 5.05 -11.20
N THR A 135 10.02 5.31 -12.51
CA THR A 135 10.42 6.59 -13.06
C THR A 135 9.21 7.23 -13.72
N PHE A 136 8.93 8.49 -13.38
CA PHE A 136 7.89 9.29 -14.02
C PHE A 136 8.43 10.05 -15.24
N SER A 137 7.53 10.50 -16.12
CA SER A 137 7.87 11.23 -17.36
C SER A 137 8.62 12.54 -17.12
N ASP A 138 8.49 13.12 -15.92
CA ASP A 138 9.23 14.31 -15.49
C ASP A 138 10.60 13.98 -14.86
N GLY A 139 11.04 12.73 -14.89
CA GLY A 139 12.32 12.24 -14.37
C GLY A 139 12.35 11.95 -12.88
N THR A 140 11.28 12.25 -12.15
CA THR A 140 11.18 11.98 -10.70
C THR A 140 10.97 10.48 -10.40
N LYS A 141 11.12 10.07 -9.15
CA LYS A 141 11.20 8.65 -8.78
C LYS A 141 10.23 8.29 -7.66
N ALA A 142 9.80 7.02 -7.68
CA ALA A 142 9.16 6.40 -6.52
C ALA A 142 9.76 5.00 -6.28
N LEU A 143 9.86 4.62 -5.01
CA LEU A 143 10.28 3.30 -4.55
C LEU A 143 9.14 2.68 -3.73
N CYS A 144 8.72 1.49 -4.11
CA CYS A 144 7.74 0.69 -3.38
C CYS A 144 8.39 -0.58 -2.84
N ILE A 145 8.16 -0.87 -1.57
CA ILE A 145 8.63 -2.08 -0.90
C ILE A 145 7.41 -2.83 -0.38
N ALA A 146 7.38 -4.14 -0.61
CA ALA A 146 6.41 -5.04 0.00
C ALA A 146 7.09 -6.31 0.48
N SER A 147 6.77 -6.75 1.68
CA SER A 147 7.36 -7.98 2.23
C SER A 147 6.43 -8.67 3.22
N ASP A 148 6.42 -10.00 3.12
CA ASP A 148 5.75 -10.90 4.06
C ASP A 148 6.70 -11.45 5.14
N THR A 149 7.90 -10.87 5.28
CA THR A 149 8.96 -11.39 6.16
C THR A 149 9.30 -10.46 7.34
N VAL A 150 8.50 -9.41 7.56
CA VAL A 150 8.78 -8.38 8.56
C VAL A 150 8.02 -8.67 9.85
N LEU A 151 8.75 -8.85 10.94
CA LEU A 151 8.20 -8.97 12.29
C LEU A 151 8.03 -7.59 12.96
N GLY A 152 7.19 -7.51 13.97
CA GLY A 152 6.99 -6.28 14.75
C GLY A 152 5.70 -5.52 14.41
N GLY A 153 4.73 -6.19 13.80
CA GLY A 153 3.46 -5.62 13.36
C GLY A 153 3.48 -5.24 11.89
N THR A 154 2.51 -4.45 11.48
CA THR A 154 2.41 -3.96 10.10
C THR A 154 3.21 -2.66 9.96
N LYS A 155 4.03 -2.57 8.92
CA LYS A 155 4.81 -1.39 8.59
C LYS A 155 4.25 -0.73 7.34
N ASN A 156 3.47 0.32 7.52
CA ASN A 156 2.76 1.03 6.46
C ASN A 156 3.11 2.51 6.50
N TYR A 157 3.75 3.01 5.45
CA TYR A 157 4.07 4.44 5.36
C TYR A 157 4.28 4.89 3.91
N ILE A 158 4.18 6.21 3.69
CA ILE A 158 4.69 6.90 2.51
C ILE A 158 5.55 8.08 2.95
N GLU A 159 6.82 8.09 2.57
CA GLU A 159 7.74 9.21 2.71
C GLU A 159 7.76 10.01 1.40
N ILE A 160 7.71 11.33 1.50
CA ILE A 160 7.61 12.25 0.36
C ILE A 160 8.69 13.31 0.49
N TYR A 161 9.51 13.44 -0.54
CA TYR A 161 10.58 14.43 -0.64
C TYR A 161 10.33 15.34 -1.83
N GLY A 162 9.88 16.56 -1.56
CA GLY A 162 9.59 17.57 -2.56
C GLY A 162 10.64 18.66 -2.62
N ASN A 163 10.48 19.55 -3.58
CA ASN A 163 11.39 20.71 -3.75
C ASN A 163 11.25 21.75 -2.61
N ASN A 164 10.16 21.74 -1.87
CA ASN A 164 9.83 22.75 -0.85
C ASN A 164 9.22 22.15 0.41
N THR A 165 9.16 20.83 0.54
CA THR A 165 8.63 20.13 1.72
C THR A 165 9.12 18.69 1.78
N ALA A 166 9.16 18.12 2.98
CA ALA A 166 9.27 16.68 3.23
C ALA A 166 8.12 16.26 4.16
N LEU A 167 7.48 15.14 3.85
CA LEU A 167 6.33 14.64 4.59
C LEU A 167 6.50 13.15 4.88
N ASN A 168 6.13 12.72 6.08
CA ASN A 168 6.08 11.32 6.47
C ASN A 168 4.64 10.94 6.82
N CYS A 169 4.00 10.14 5.97
CA CYS A 169 2.68 9.61 6.21
C CYS A 169 2.81 8.24 6.89
N ASN A 170 2.72 8.20 8.22
CA ASN A 170 2.64 6.96 8.98
C ASN A 170 1.17 6.50 9.00
N ILE A 171 0.85 5.44 8.26
CA ILE A 171 -0.53 5.01 8.01
C ILE A 171 -0.99 4.02 9.08
N THR A 172 -0.08 3.20 9.61
CA THR A 172 -0.34 2.32 10.74
C THR A 172 0.62 2.67 11.89
N PRO A 173 0.29 3.69 12.70
CA PRO A 173 1.14 4.06 13.84
C PRO A 173 1.13 2.95 14.89
N THR A 174 2.32 2.59 15.38
CA THR A 174 2.51 1.49 16.34
C THR A 174 2.63 1.96 17.79
N ASP A 175 2.35 3.23 18.08
CA ASP A 175 2.60 3.89 19.38
C ASP A 175 1.47 4.82 19.82
N LEU A 176 0.24 4.60 19.30
CA LEU A 176 -0.94 5.37 19.70
C LEU A 176 -1.28 5.19 21.19
N LEU A 177 -1.04 4.00 21.73
CA LEU A 177 -1.26 3.69 23.13
C LEU A 177 -0.12 2.81 23.65
N ASN A 178 0.61 3.32 24.63
CA ASN A 178 1.60 2.54 25.37
C ASN A 178 1.01 2.15 26.74
N THR A 179 1.09 0.87 27.07
CA THR A 179 0.57 0.30 28.30
C THR A 179 1.68 -0.36 29.11
N TYR A 180 1.52 -0.41 30.42
CA TYR A 180 2.40 -1.16 31.31
C TYR A 180 1.57 -2.03 32.22
N PHE A 181 1.79 -3.34 32.16
CA PHE A 181 1.10 -4.32 32.96
C PHE A 181 2.05 -5.01 33.95
N LEU A 182 1.60 -5.16 35.19
CA LEU A 182 2.29 -5.93 36.23
C LEU A 182 1.92 -7.43 36.17
N ASP A 183 0.70 -7.73 35.74
CA ASP A 183 0.14 -9.06 35.53
C ASP A 183 -0.81 -9.04 34.33
N GLU A 184 -1.38 -10.18 34.00
CA GLU A 184 -2.33 -10.35 32.90
C GLU A 184 -3.78 -10.44 33.40
N ASP A 185 -4.02 -10.25 34.69
CA ASP A 185 -5.34 -10.39 35.30
C ASP A 185 -6.33 -9.39 34.68
N GLY A 186 -7.48 -9.91 34.22
CA GLY A 186 -8.54 -9.10 33.62
C GLY A 186 -8.31 -8.72 32.17
N LEU A 187 -7.29 -9.24 31.51
CA LEU A 187 -6.98 -8.98 30.10
C LEU A 187 -7.41 -10.12 29.17
N GLU A 188 -8.13 -11.14 29.68
CA GLU A 188 -8.50 -12.36 28.94
C GLU A 188 -9.32 -12.05 27.68
N ASP A 189 -10.19 -11.05 27.76
CA ASP A 189 -11.06 -10.62 26.65
C ASP A 189 -10.64 -9.26 26.03
N VAL A 190 -9.43 -8.78 26.36
CA VAL A 190 -8.91 -7.50 25.82
C VAL A 190 -7.84 -7.76 24.80
N GLU A 191 -8.10 -7.35 23.57
CA GLU A 191 -7.11 -7.41 22.49
C GLU A 191 -6.08 -6.28 22.66
N ILE A 192 -4.91 -6.64 23.17
CA ILE A 192 -3.80 -5.68 23.41
C ILE A 192 -2.91 -5.55 22.18
N SER A 193 -2.88 -6.54 21.31
CA SER A 193 -2.06 -6.53 20.11
C SER A 193 -2.77 -7.21 18.95
N GLU A 194 -2.79 -6.58 17.79
CA GLU A 194 -3.40 -7.12 16.57
C GLU A 194 -2.84 -8.50 16.17
N MET A 195 -1.58 -8.79 16.48
CA MET A 195 -0.90 -10.02 16.01
C MET A 195 -0.07 -10.74 17.08
N LEU A 196 -0.03 -10.26 18.31
CA LEU A 196 0.78 -10.81 19.39
C LEU A 196 -0.02 -10.85 20.70
N PRO A 197 0.18 -11.88 21.55
CA PRO A 197 -0.43 -11.88 22.87
C PRO A 197 0.10 -10.73 23.73
N ALA A 198 -0.73 -10.24 24.65
CA ALA A 198 -0.31 -9.29 25.68
C ALA A 198 0.86 -9.82 26.49
N LYS A 199 1.73 -8.95 26.96
CA LYS A 199 2.90 -9.29 27.77
C LYS A 199 3.00 -8.39 28.97
N LEU A 200 3.65 -8.89 30.03
CA LEU A 200 4.04 -8.09 31.17
C LEU A 200 5.02 -6.99 30.76
N GLY A 201 5.00 -5.90 31.49
CA GLY A 201 5.84 -4.73 31.22
C GLY A 201 5.23 -3.78 30.18
N TRP A 202 6.08 -3.03 29.49
CA TRP A 202 5.65 -2.08 28.48
C TRP A 202 5.22 -2.78 27.20
N ASN A 203 4.02 -2.42 26.73
CA ASN A 203 3.46 -2.85 25.45
C ASN A 203 3.05 -1.63 24.63
N LYS A 204 3.06 -1.78 23.31
CA LYS A 204 2.37 -0.91 22.38
C LYS A 204 1.02 -1.56 22.08
N ALA A 205 -0.04 -1.03 22.66
CA ALA A 205 -1.36 -1.61 22.53
C ALA A 205 -1.97 -1.28 21.17
N PHE A 206 -2.65 -2.27 20.59
CA PHE A 206 -3.46 -2.08 19.40
C PHE A 206 -4.63 -1.14 19.73
N VAL A 207 -4.85 -0.18 18.86
CA VAL A 207 -6.00 0.72 18.90
C VAL A 207 -6.64 0.67 17.51
N ASN A 208 -7.96 0.57 17.46
CA ASN A 208 -8.67 0.62 16.20
C ASN A 208 -8.27 1.89 15.41
N ASP A 209 -7.61 1.70 14.29
CA ASP A 209 -7.03 2.74 13.46
C ASP A 209 -7.72 2.88 12.08
N GLU A 210 -8.91 2.30 11.91
CA GLU A 210 -9.64 2.28 10.63
C GLU A 210 -9.84 3.69 10.04
N ILE A 211 -10.03 4.71 10.89
CA ILE A 211 -10.14 6.11 10.45
C ILE A 211 -8.79 6.60 9.91
N ILE A 212 -7.70 6.32 10.64
CA ILE A 212 -6.35 6.77 10.26
C ILE A 212 -5.93 6.10 8.96
N ARG A 213 -6.21 4.80 8.83
CA ARG A 213 -5.92 3.97 7.64
C ARG A 213 -6.80 4.29 6.44
N GLY A 214 -7.88 5.04 6.62
CA GLY A 214 -8.70 5.57 5.52
C GLY A 214 -9.95 4.77 5.16
N TYR A 215 -10.25 3.64 5.81
CA TYR A 215 -11.41 2.80 5.46
C TYR A 215 -12.74 3.54 5.55
N MET A 216 -12.91 4.38 6.58
CA MET A 216 -14.14 5.16 6.73
C MET A 216 -14.27 6.22 5.63
N GLY A 217 -13.18 6.92 5.30
CA GLY A 217 -13.16 7.91 4.22
C GLY A 217 -13.39 7.28 2.85
N GLU A 218 -12.86 6.09 2.61
CA GLU A 218 -13.08 5.31 1.40
C GLU A 218 -14.57 5.01 1.18
N LEU A 219 -15.23 4.42 2.17
CA LEU A 219 -16.65 4.09 2.10
C LEU A 219 -17.52 5.35 1.93
N GLN A 220 -17.22 6.41 2.67
CA GLN A 220 -17.93 7.68 2.56
C GLN A 220 -17.80 8.27 1.15
N ASP A 221 -16.59 8.33 0.60
CA ASP A 221 -16.36 8.88 -0.74
C ASP A 221 -17.14 8.11 -1.81
N PHE A 222 -17.20 6.77 -1.71
CA PHE A 222 -17.97 5.97 -2.66
C PHE A 222 -19.48 6.22 -2.55
N MET A 223 -20.03 6.27 -1.33
CA MET A 223 -21.44 6.59 -1.12
C MET A 223 -21.79 7.97 -1.66
N GLU A 224 -20.96 8.99 -1.41
CA GLU A 224 -21.13 10.33 -1.95
C GLU A 224 -20.98 10.36 -3.49
N ALA A 225 -20.02 9.61 -4.05
CA ALA A 225 -19.84 9.51 -5.50
C ALA A 225 -21.09 8.96 -6.19
N VAL A 226 -21.78 8.01 -5.55
CA VAL A 226 -23.08 7.50 -6.05
C VAL A 226 -24.20 8.50 -5.82
N ALA A 227 -24.31 9.11 -4.64
CA ALA A 227 -25.39 10.01 -4.27
C ALA A 227 -25.37 11.32 -5.09
N TYR A 228 -24.18 11.85 -5.35
CA TYR A 228 -24.01 13.14 -6.05
C TYR A 228 -23.57 13.00 -7.51
N ASP A 229 -23.57 11.80 -8.05
CA ASP A 229 -23.18 11.48 -9.43
C ASP A 229 -21.79 12.02 -9.82
N ARG A 230 -20.82 11.95 -8.93
CA ARG A 230 -19.43 12.36 -9.16
C ARG A 230 -18.48 11.17 -9.28
N ALA A 231 -17.26 11.41 -9.74
CA ALA A 231 -16.20 10.41 -9.67
C ALA A 231 -15.67 10.27 -8.23
N PRO A 232 -15.35 9.05 -7.77
CA PRO A 232 -14.62 8.85 -6.51
C PRO A 232 -13.14 9.26 -6.67
N ALA A 233 -12.49 9.61 -5.56
CA ALA A 233 -11.08 10.01 -5.57
C ALA A 233 -10.15 8.84 -5.98
N SER A 234 -10.54 7.60 -5.65
CA SER A 234 -9.88 6.37 -6.09
C SER A 234 -10.74 5.66 -7.13
N GLY A 235 -10.68 6.12 -8.38
CA GLY A 235 -11.48 5.61 -9.48
C GLY A 235 -10.77 4.57 -10.36
N PHE A 236 -11.42 4.23 -11.48
CA PHE A 236 -10.93 3.21 -12.42
C PHE A 236 -9.54 3.53 -12.97
N SER A 237 -9.25 4.80 -13.26
CA SER A 237 -7.94 5.21 -13.81
C SER A 237 -6.79 4.84 -12.88
N LEU A 238 -6.94 5.10 -11.56
CA LEU A 238 -5.94 4.74 -10.57
C LEU A 238 -5.78 3.21 -10.46
N ALA A 239 -6.90 2.47 -10.42
CA ALA A 239 -6.87 1.00 -10.41
C ALA A 239 -6.14 0.42 -11.63
N TYR A 240 -6.41 0.98 -12.80
CA TYR A 240 -5.80 0.56 -14.07
C TYR A 240 -4.28 0.82 -14.05
N GLU A 241 -3.88 2.04 -13.68
CA GLU A 241 -2.47 2.45 -13.62
C GLU A 241 -1.69 1.63 -12.57
N THR A 242 -2.23 1.48 -11.36
CA THR A 242 -1.62 0.66 -10.31
C THR A 242 -1.42 -0.78 -10.76
N THR A 243 -2.46 -1.39 -11.33
CA THR A 243 -2.39 -2.78 -11.84
C THR A 243 -1.36 -2.90 -12.96
N LYS A 244 -1.33 -1.95 -13.89
CA LYS A 244 -0.36 -1.92 -14.99
C LYS A 244 1.08 -1.84 -14.47
N VAL A 245 1.35 -0.98 -13.49
CA VAL A 245 2.66 -0.83 -12.85
C VAL A 245 3.08 -2.12 -12.15
N ILE A 246 2.20 -2.76 -11.39
CA ILE A 246 2.51 -4.02 -10.69
C ILE A 246 2.84 -5.15 -11.68
N TYR A 247 2.06 -5.32 -12.76
CA TYR A 247 2.36 -6.36 -13.74
C TYR A 247 3.60 -6.05 -14.58
N ALA A 248 3.87 -4.77 -14.90
CA ALA A 248 5.14 -4.37 -15.50
C ALA A 248 6.33 -4.63 -14.56
N ALA A 249 6.12 -4.51 -13.24
CA ALA A 249 7.12 -4.87 -12.24
C ALA A 249 7.44 -6.38 -12.27
N TYR A 250 6.43 -7.25 -12.32
CA TYR A 250 6.66 -8.68 -12.48
C TYR A 250 7.39 -9.00 -13.80
N GLN A 251 6.98 -8.37 -14.90
CA GLN A 251 7.67 -8.51 -16.18
C GLN A 251 9.14 -8.06 -16.09
N SER A 252 9.41 -6.94 -15.41
CA SER A 252 10.77 -6.46 -15.18
C SER A 252 11.63 -7.47 -14.42
N ALA A 253 11.08 -8.07 -13.38
CA ALA A 253 11.78 -9.08 -12.59
C ALA A 253 12.04 -10.36 -13.39
N GLU A 254 11.07 -10.82 -14.20
CA GLU A 254 11.20 -11.99 -15.04
C GLU A 254 12.23 -11.80 -16.16
N GLU A 255 12.20 -10.65 -16.83
CA GLU A 255 13.11 -10.33 -17.94
C GLU A 255 14.47 -9.78 -17.49
N GLY A 256 14.65 -9.44 -16.20
CA GLY A 256 15.87 -8.86 -15.66
C GLY A 256 16.24 -7.50 -16.25
N ARG A 257 15.25 -6.74 -16.71
CA ARG A 257 15.44 -5.42 -17.33
C ARG A 257 14.33 -4.43 -16.95
N ARG A 258 14.60 -3.17 -17.15
CA ARG A 258 13.59 -2.11 -17.05
C ARG A 258 12.52 -2.28 -18.14
N ILE A 259 11.27 -2.05 -17.78
CA ILE A 259 10.12 -2.00 -18.69
C ILE A 259 9.73 -0.53 -18.87
N ASP A 260 9.72 -0.08 -20.11
CA ASP A 260 9.26 1.26 -20.52
C ASP A 260 7.78 1.20 -20.94
N PHE A 261 7.01 2.29 -20.67
CA PHE A 261 5.56 2.39 -20.92
C PHE A 261 5.25 3.15 -22.19
#